data_0d064c3ed4f751167f791374ada1e1a4
#
_entry.id   0d064c3ed4f751167f791374ada1e1a4
#
_cell.length_a   1.000
_cell.length_b   1.000
_cell.length_c   1.000
_cell.angle_alpha   90.00
_cell.angle_beta   90.00
_cell.angle_gamma   90.00
#
_symmetry.space_group_name_H-M   'P 1'
#
loop_
_entity.id
_entity.type
_entity.pdbx_description
1 polymer ?
#
loop_
_entity_poly.entity_id
_entity_poly.type
_entity_poly.pdbx_seq_one_letter_code
_entity_poly.pdbx_strand_id
1 'polypeptide(L)'
;MLANGITLSYSKTKGSYTKLVGLKEVPEFGIELEKVENTTLEDTVKKYELGIGDVGELEYKFSYNNSSATAPYRVLRKAADDKEKLYFEQAYPDGTKVTFEGQVSVKLGGGGVNAVIDFTLKIALQSELEFA
;
A
#
# COMPACT_ATOMS: atom_id res chain seq x y z
N MET A 1 -2.23 -19.11 6.33
CA MET A 1 -2.16 -18.00 7.32
C MET A 1 -3.38 -17.10 7.15
N LEU A 2 -4.03 -16.79 8.23
CA LEU A 2 -5.13 -15.82 8.21
C LEU A 2 -4.59 -14.40 8.19
N ALA A 3 -5.34 -13.48 7.60
CA ALA A 3 -4.97 -12.06 7.55
C ALA A 3 -5.06 -11.34 8.91
N ASN A 4 -5.64 -11.98 9.92
CA ASN A 4 -5.72 -11.42 11.27
C ASN A 4 -4.32 -11.19 11.84
N GLY A 5 -4.07 -9.97 12.31
CA GLY A 5 -2.76 -9.61 12.86
C GLY A 5 -1.82 -8.92 11.88
N ILE A 6 -2.22 -8.71 10.62
CA ILE A 6 -1.50 -7.86 9.70
C ILE A 6 -1.57 -6.43 10.19
N THR A 7 -0.44 -5.73 10.22
CA THR A 7 -0.35 -4.33 10.65
C THR A 7 0.30 -3.47 9.59
N LEU A 8 -0.15 -2.23 9.50
CA LEU A 8 0.48 -1.20 8.66
C LEU A 8 1.01 -0.10 9.57
N SER A 9 2.26 0.25 9.39
CA SER A 9 2.91 1.33 10.14
C SER A 9 3.46 2.37 9.16
N TYR A 10 3.54 3.61 9.59
CA TYR A 10 4.05 4.70 8.77
C TYR A 10 5.17 5.45 9.48
N SER A 11 5.95 6.18 8.71
CA SER A 11 6.93 7.11 9.25
C SER A 11 7.22 8.24 8.25
N LYS A 12 7.56 9.40 8.76
CA LYS A 12 8.07 10.51 7.93
C LYS A 12 9.53 10.30 7.55
N THR A 13 10.24 9.49 8.33
CA THR A 13 11.64 9.15 8.10
C THR A 13 11.83 7.65 8.12
N LYS A 14 12.76 7.13 7.32
CA LYS A 14 13.01 5.70 7.24
C LYS A 14 13.55 5.16 8.58
N GLY A 15 12.94 4.08 9.07
CA GLY A 15 13.44 3.32 10.21
C GLY A 15 12.69 3.48 11.53
N SER A 16 11.80 4.44 11.66
CA SER A 16 11.02 4.67 12.89
C SER A 16 9.53 4.70 12.57
N TYR A 17 8.87 3.55 12.71
CA TYR A 17 7.49 3.38 12.28
C TYR A 17 6.49 3.47 13.42
N THR A 18 5.35 4.10 13.15
CA THR A 18 4.21 4.19 14.06
C THR A 18 3.04 3.40 13.48
N LYS A 19 2.49 2.47 14.26
CA LYS A 19 1.38 1.64 13.84
C LYS A 19 0.12 2.47 13.58
N LEU A 20 -0.53 2.19 12.45
CA LEU A 20 -1.85 2.72 12.14
C LEU A 20 -2.92 1.74 12.63
N VAL A 21 -3.82 2.21 13.49
CA VAL A 21 -4.90 1.36 14.05
C VAL A 21 -6.14 1.39 13.16
N GLY A 22 -6.96 0.35 13.27
CA GLY A 22 -8.22 0.27 12.55
C GLY A 22 -8.13 -0.28 11.13
N LEU A 23 -7.03 -0.92 10.77
CA LEU A 23 -6.85 -1.55 9.46
C LEU A 23 -7.88 -2.67 9.25
N LYS A 24 -8.58 -2.63 8.12
CA LYS A 24 -9.62 -3.62 7.76
C LYS A 24 -9.25 -4.47 6.56
N GLU A 25 -8.67 -3.89 5.53
CA GLU A 25 -8.29 -4.58 4.30
C GLU A 25 -6.92 -4.13 3.83
N VAL A 26 -6.18 -5.07 3.24
CA VAL A 26 -4.86 -4.85 2.67
C VAL A 26 -4.85 -5.22 1.19
N PRO A 27 -4.00 -4.58 0.37
CA PRO A 27 -3.88 -4.93 -1.03
C PRO A 27 -3.02 -6.17 -1.23
N GLU A 28 -3.05 -6.71 -2.43
CA GLU A 28 -2.11 -7.72 -2.87
C GLU A 28 -0.75 -7.08 -3.17
N PHE A 29 0.33 -7.77 -2.79
CA PHE A 29 1.68 -7.38 -3.17
C PHE A 29 2.23 -8.33 -4.21
N GLY A 30 2.85 -7.76 -5.20
CA GLY A 30 3.51 -8.48 -6.26
C GLY A 30 3.78 -7.54 -7.43
N ILE A 31 4.77 -7.88 -8.21
CA ILE A 31 5.12 -7.12 -9.40
C ILE A 31 4.76 -7.97 -10.61
N GLU A 32 3.84 -7.46 -11.44
CA GLU A 32 3.60 -8.04 -12.75
C GLU A 32 4.54 -7.37 -13.75
N LEU A 33 5.45 -8.15 -14.30
CA LEU A 33 6.38 -7.67 -15.31
C LEU A 33 5.75 -7.80 -16.69
N GLU A 34 5.89 -6.75 -17.50
CA GLU A 34 5.45 -6.77 -18.88
C GLU A 34 6.31 -7.75 -19.67
N LYS A 35 5.67 -8.61 -20.46
CA LYS A 35 6.38 -9.53 -21.36
C LYS A 35 6.62 -8.83 -22.69
N VAL A 36 7.89 -8.76 -23.07
CA VAL A 36 8.31 -8.19 -24.36
C VAL A 36 8.74 -9.32 -25.28
N GLU A 37 8.17 -9.41 -26.48
CA GLU A 37 8.52 -10.42 -27.45
C GLU A 37 9.91 -10.16 -28.02
N ASN A 38 10.79 -11.16 -27.91
CA ASN A 38 12.16 -11.12 -28.43
C ASN A 38 12.43 -12.35 -29.32
N THR A 39 11.54 -12.57 -30.30
CA THR A 39 11.62 -13.68 -31.23
C THR A 39 12.43 -13.24 -32.44
N THR A 40 13.41 -14.06 -32.87
CA THR A 40 14.19 -13.83 -34.06
C THR A 40 13.69 -14.70 -35.22
N LEU A 41 14.15 -14.41 -36.45
CA LEU A 41 13.78 -15.18 -37.63
C LEU A 41 14.27 -16.63 -37.61
N GLU A 42 15.27 -16.93 -36.79
CA GLU A 42 15.82 -18.28 -36.60
C GLU A 42 15.04 -19.09 -35.57
N ASP A 43 14.20 -18.43 -34.75
CA ASP A 43 13.47 -19.10 -33.69
C ASP A 43 12.26 -19.87 -34.23
N THR A 44 12.08 -21.08 -33.75
CA THR A 44 10.89 -21.90 -34.02
C THR A 44 9.80 -21.73 -32.97
N VAL A 45 10.13 -21.09 -31.85
CA VAL A 45 9.23 -20.82 -30.73
C VAL A 45 9.34 -19.34 -30.38
N LYS A 46 8.19 -18.70 -30.07
CA LYS A 46 8.20 -17.31 -29.60
C LYS A 46 8.93 -17.19 -28.28
N LYS A 47 9.79 -16.21 -28.17
CA LYS A 47 10.55 -15.89 -26.96
C LYS A 47 10.11 -14.56 -26.40
N TYR A 48 10.04 -14.46 -25.07
CA TYR A 48 9.65 -13.26 -24.35
C TYR A 48 10.70 -12.90 -23.32
N GLU A 49 10.92 -11.61 -23.16
CA GLU A 49 11.71 -11.06 -22.05
C GLU A 49 10.79 -10.33 -21.10
N LEU A 50 11.17 -10.29 -19.81
CA LEU A 50 10.43 -9.53 -18.81
C LEU A 50 10.91 -8.08 -18.83
N GLY A 51 9.97 -7.17 -18.98
CA GLY A 51 10.23 -5.72 -18.97
C GLY A 51 10.16 -5.11 -17.57
N ILE A 52 9.88 -3.81 -17.51
CA ILE A 52 9.76 -3.07 -16.25
C ILE A 52 8.48 -3.49 -15.52
N GLY A 53 8.61 -3.74 -14.21
CA GLY A 53 7.47 -4.05 -13.37
C GLY A 53 6.69 -2.80 -12.97
N ASP A 54 5.38 -2.94 -12.86
CA ASP A 54 4.48 -1.90 -12.37
C ASP A 54 3.68 -2.47 -11.21
N VAL A 55 3.88 -1.90 -10.01
CA VAL A 55 3.12 -2.26 -8.82
C VAL A 55 1.82 -1.44 -8.75
N GLY A 56 1.79 -0.31 -9.44
CA GLY A 56 0.63 0.56 -9.48
C GLY A 56 0.36 1.28 -8.17
N GLU A 57 -0.90 1.30 -7.79
CA GLU A 57 -1.39 2.01 -6.62
C GLU A 57 -1.84 1.00 -5.56
N LEU A 58 -1.41 1.19 -4.32
CA LEU A 58 -1.83 0.35 -3.19
C LEU A 58 -3.03 0.97 -2.50
N GLU A 59 -4.01 0.14 -2.17
CA GLU A 59 -5.26 0.59 -1.56
C GLU A 59 -5.52 -0.15 -0.25
N TYR A 60 -5.67 0.60 0.84
CA TYR A 60 -5.96 0.09 2.17
C TYR A 60 -7.29 0.61 2.67
N LYS A 61 -7.99 -0.18 3.45
CA LYS A 61 -9.22 0.22 4.12
C LYS A 61 -9.06 0.28 5.62
N PHE A 62 -9.51 1.38 6.20
CA PHE A 62 -9.46 1.62 7.65
C PHE A 62 -10.82 2.01 8.18
N SER A 63 -11.05 1.68 9.44
CA SER A 63 -12.19 2.21 10.20
C SER A 63 -12.01 3.71 10.43
N TYR A 64 -13.05 4.49 10.13
CA TYR A 64 -12.99 5.94 10.32
C TYR A 64 -13.05 6.28 11.80
N ASN A 65 -12.05 7.03 12.27
CA ASN A 65 -12.00 7.60 13.60
C ASN A 65 -11.15 8.87 13.54
N ASN A 66 -11.73 9.99 13.95
CA ASN A 66 -11.07 11.29 13.98
C ASN A 66 -11.18 11.92 15.36
N SER A 67 -11.11 11.09 16.42
CA SER A 67 -11.31 11.54 17.79
C SER A 67 -10.10 12.21 18.43
N SER A 68 -8.91 12.09 17.82
CA SER A 68 -7.68 12.69 18.33
C SER A 68 -6.79 13.20 17.21
N ALA A 69 -5.81 14.06 17.54
CA ALA A 69 -4.85 14.56 16.57
C ALA A 69 -3.91 13.48 16.02
N THR A 70 -3.79 12.35 16.71
CA THR A 70 -2.96 11.21 16.31
C THR A 70 -3.76 10.10 15.62
N ALA A 71 -5.08 10.30 15.42
CA ALA A 71 -5.90 9.32 14.72
C ALA A 71 -5.38 9.10 13.28
N PRO A 72 -5.39 7.84 12.79
CA PRO A 72 -4.87 7.54 11.46
C PRO A 72 -5.45 8.40 10.35
N TYR A 73 -6.76 8.62 10.34
CA TYR A 73 -7.38 9.47 9.34
C TYR A 73 -6.81 10.89 9.33
N ARG A 74 -6.65 11.50 10.51
CA ARG A 74 -6.15 12.89 10.61
C ARG A 74 -4.69 12.99 10.15
N VAL A 75 -3.85 12.06 10.56
CA VAL A 75 -2.44 12.04 10.19
C VAL A 75 -2.27 11.85 8.69
N LEU A 76 -2.98 10.88 8.12
CA LEU A 76 -2.90 10.57 6.70
C LEU A 76 -3.51 11.68 5.84
N ARG A 77 -4.59 12.29 6.30
CA ARG A 77 -5.22 13.42 5.60
C ARG A 77 -4.28 14.63 5.53
N LYS A 78 -3.61 14.94 6.63
CA LYS A 78 -2.62 16.01 6.67
C LYS A 78 -1.46 15.75 5.71
N ALA A 79 -0.93 14.52 5.69
CA ALA A 79 0.13 14.14 4.77
C ALA A 79 -0.32 14.24 3.31
N ALA A 80 -1.56 13.88 3.02
CA ALA A 80 -2.15 13.99 1.68
C ALA A 80 -2.29 15.46 1.25
N ASP A 81 -2.77 16.32 2.15
CA ASP A 81 -2.95 17.75 1.87
C ASP A 81 -1.60 18.45 1.65
N ASP A 82 -0.57 18.06 2.39
CA ASP A 82 0.80 18.59 2.28
C ASP A 82 1.60 17.92 1.15
N LYS A 83 1.03 16.90 0.51
CA LYS A 83 1.69 16.10 -0.53
C LYS A 83 3.02 15.50 -0.07
N GLU A 84 3.10 15.13 1.19
CA GLU A 84 4.27 14.50 1.78
C GLU A 84 4.44 13.07 1.31
N LYS A 85 5.69 12.66 1.12
CA LYS A 85 6.06 11.26 0.91
C LYS A 85 6.25 10.60 2.27
N LEU A 86 5.58 9.46 2.48
CA LEU A 86 5.69 8.69 3.70
C LEU A 86 6.34 7.33 3.44
N TYR A 87 6.98 6.80 4.46
CA TYR A 87 7.48 5.44 4.48
C TYR A 87 6.47 4.53 5.19
N PHE A 88 6.28 3.34 4.64
CA PHE A 88 5.32 2.38 5.19
C PHE A 88 5.97 1.02 5.41
N GLU A 89 5.51 0.31 6.43
CA GLU A 89 5.89 -1.06 6.72
C GLU A 89 4.62 -1.87 6.99
N GLN A 90 4.38 -2.89 6.17
CA GLN A 90 3.33 -3.85 6.41
C GLN A 90 3.94 -5.12 7.00
N ALA A 91 3.50 -5.49 8.20
CA ALA A 91 3.97 -6.67 8.90
C ALA A 91 2.91 -7.76 8.93
N TYR A 92 3.33 -8.98 8.67
CA TYR A 92 2.48 -10.17 8.72
C TYR A 92 2.69 -10.93 10.03
N PRO A 93 1.70 -11.74 10.47
CA PRO A 93 1.81 -12.49 11.73
C PRO A 93 3.01 -13.44 11.81
N ASP A 94 3.52 -13.90 10.67
CA ASP A 94 4.67 -14.81 10.61
C ASP A 94 6.02 -14.09 10.66
N GLY A 95 6.02 -12.77 10.76
CA GLY A 95 7.24 -11.97 10.80
C GLY A 95 7.71 -11.40 9.47
N THR A 96 7.05 -11.77 8.38
CA THR A 96 7.33 -11.17 7.06
C THR A 96 6.98 -9.69 7.08
N LYS A 97 7.85 -8.86 6.51
CA LYS A 97 7.65 -7.42 6.42
C LYS A 97 7.84 -6.94 4.99
N VAL A 98 7.01 -6.00 4.59
CA VAL A 98 7.12 -5.33 3.29
C VAL A 98 7.24 -3.84 3.56
N THR A 99 8.30 -3.22 3.07
CA THR A 99 8.54 -1.78 3.21
C THR A 99 8.49 -1.10 1.86
N PHE A 100 7.94 0.09 1.84
CA PHE A 100 7.82 0.90 0.63
C PHE A 100 7.63 2.37 1.01
N GLU A 101 7.73 3.25 0.03
CA GLU A 101 7.45 4.66 0.21
C GLU A 101 6.52 5.18 -0.88
N GLY A 102 5.76 6.21 -0.57
CA GLY A 102 4.85 6.79 -1.54
C GLY A 102 4.12 8.02 -1.02
N GLN A 103 3.41 8.65 -1.93
CA GLN A 103 2.48 9.72 -1.63
C GLN A 103 1.09 9.15 -1.39
N VAL A 104 0.37 9.76 -0.46
CA VAL A 104 -0.93 9.24 -0.04
C VAL A 104 -2.08 10.13 -0.51
N SER A 105 -3.23 9.51 -0.72
CA SER A 105 -4.52 10.19 -0.83
C SER A 105 -5.53 9.45 0.03
N VAL A 106 -6.47 10.19 0.61
CA VAL A 106 -7.45 9.66 1.55
C VAL A 106 -8.84 10.00 1.05
N LYS A 107 -9.71 9.00 1.04
CA LYS A 107 -11.09 9.15 0.61
C LYS A 107 -12.02 8.60 1.68
N LEU A 108 -12.95 9.43 2.16
CA LEU A 108 -13.99 8.99 3.08
C LEU A 108 -15.03 8.17 2.34
N GLY A 109 -15.40 7.03 2.91
CA GLY A 109 -16.48 6.22 2.40
C GLY A 109 -17.84 6.83 2.65
N GLY A 110 -18.83 6.43 1.86
CA GLY A 110 -20.23 6.76 2.11
C GLY A 110 -20.80 5.91 3.22
N GLY A 111 -21.91 6.34 3.79
CA GLY A 111 -22.60 5.58 4.83
C GLY A 111 -24.10 5.71 4.68
N GLY A 112 -24.82 4.81 5.35
CA GLY A 112 -26.26 4.84 5.47
C GLY A 112 -26.67 4.52 6.90
N VAL A 113 -27.94 4.33 7.14
CA VAL A 113 -28.43 3.95 8.47
C VAL A 113 -27.80 2.61 8.87
N ASN A 114 -27.21 2.56 10.07
CA ASN A 114 -26.50 1.39 10.61
C ASN A 114 -25.25 0.94 9.81
N ALA A 115 -24.81 1.73 8.84
CA ALA A 115 -23.56 1.44 8.12
C ALA A 115 -22.36 1.99 8.88
N VAL A 116 -21.25 1.25 8.86
CA VAL A 116 -19.98 1.69 9.41
C VAL A 116 -19.28 2.57 8.37
N ILE A 117 -18.77 3.71 8.81
CA ILE A 117 -18.02 4.60 7.93
C ILE A 117 -16.54 4.19 7.93
N ASP A 118 -16.01 3.94 6.77
CA ASP A 118 -14.60 3.61 6.55
C ASP A 118 -13.94 4.71 5.73
N PHE A 119 -12.62 4.76 5.76
CA PHE A 119 -11.88 5.55 4.79
C PHE A 119 -10.90 4.66 4.00
N THR A 120 -10.63 5.07 2.79
CA THR A 120 -9.69 4.39 1.90
C THR A 120 -8.41 5.20 1.82
N LEU A 121 -7.28 4.54 2.09
CA LEU A 121 -5.95 5.09 1.90
C LEU A 121 -5.39 4.55 0.59
N LYS A 122 -5.05 5.44 -0.33
CA LYS A 122 -4.37 5.08 -1.57
C LYS A 122 -2.94 5.57 -1.52
N ILE A 123 -2.01 4.72 -1.89
CA ILE A 123 -0.58 5.04 -1.89
C ILE A 123 -0.06 4.91 -3.31
N ALA A 124 0.39 6.03 -3.88
CA ALA A 124 1.10 6.05 -5.14
C ALA A 124 2.57 5.76 -4.86
N LEU A 125 3.06 4.59 -5.27
CA LEU A 125 4.40 4.13 -4.95
C LEU A 125 5.47 5.02 -5.58
N GLN A 126 6.48 5.36 -4.77
CA GLN A 126 7.65 6.13 -5.16
C GLN A 126 8.93 5.30 -5.07
N SER A 127 8.83 4.05 -4.65
CA SER A 127 9.96 3.14 -4.50
C SER A 127 9.57 1.73 -4.90
N GLU A 128 10.56 0.83 -4.95
CA GLU A 128 10.31 -0.59 -5.05
C GLU A 128 9.80 -1.15 -3.72
N LEU A 129 9.10 -2.28 -3.78
CA LEU A 129 8.71 -3.03 -2.59
C LEU A 129 9.93 -3.79 -2.06
N GLU A 130 10.25 -3.61 -0.79
CA GLU A 130 11.30 -4.36 -0.11
C GLU A 130 10.67 -5.41 0.80
N PHE A 131 10.98 -6.68 0.54
CA PHE A 131 10.49 -7.81 1.32
C PHE A 131 11.56 -8.28 2.30
N ALA A 132 11.17 -8.52 3.54
CA ALA A 132 12.08 -8.98 4.58
C ALA A 132 11.54 -10.19 5.34
#